data_4ef28ba114a3c0dee0c26305d9e35c7b
#
_entry.id   4ef28ba114a3c0dee0c26305d9e35c7b
#
_cell.length_a   1.000
_cell.length_b   1.000
_cell.length_c   1.000
_cell.angle_alpha   90.00
_cell.angle_beta   90.00
_cell.angle_gamma   90.00
#
_symmetry.space_group_name_H-M   'P 1'
#
loop_
_entity.id
_entity.type
_entity.pdbx_description
1 polymer ?
#
loop_
_entity_poly.entity_id
_entity_poly.type
_entity_poly.pdbx_seq_one_letter_code
_entity_poly.pdbx_strand_id
1 'polypeptide(L)'
;EEMGALFGNELPEALDNTLLIAERCSVSLPVGAREYRLPTFELPDGETLETKLEKDAKLGLEARFAGREIPQGYSERLAYELNVINSMGFAGYFLIVSGIIRDAKEHGIPIGPGRGSAAGSLVAYSLRITELDPIRYDLLFERFLNPERISMPDIDTDVSDRGRDELLRSIVRKYGKDRVSQIITFGRMKSKNAILDVGRALGIPLADVRKVSNCIPPTAESIGDSIAASKDLQEMRKADPQIARLLDSASHIEGLARHCSQHAAGVVITPVPLTDLVPIQRIRESEDQVVTQYSMEPVEKLGLVKMDFLGLKTLSVLEEALENIRENGKNCPSLEDIPLDDLKTYEMLQNGDTLGVFQLESDGMRRLLKKLR
;
A
#
# COMPACT_ATOMS: atom_id res chain seq x y z
N GLU A 1 15.12 -39.86 -6.73
CA GLU A 1 14.81 -41.31 -6.67
C GLU A 1 13.51 -41.64 -7.42
N GLU A 2 12.38 -40.98 -7.15
CA GLU A 2 11.08 -41.23 -7.81
C GLU A 2 11.13 -41.05 -9.34
N MET A 3 11.69 -39.96 -9.82
CA MET A 3 11.87 -39.70 -11.25
C MET A 3 12.81 -40.73 -11.91
N GLY A 4 13.86 -41.14 -11.21
CA GLY A 4 14.77 -42.20 -11.66
C GLY A 4 14.07 -43.56 -11.81
N ALA A 5 13.14 -43.91 -10.92
CA ALA A 5 12.35 -45.14 -11.02
C ALA A 5 11.34 -45.08 -12.19
N LEU A 6 10.80 -43.91 -12.51
CA LEU A 6 9.80 -43.72 -13.58
C LEU A 6 10.44 -43.65 -14.97
N PHE A 7 11.57 -42.96 -15.12
CA PHE A 7 12.15 -42.60 -16.43
C PHE A 7 13.55 -43.16 -16.66
N GLY A 8 14.24 -43.62 -15.62
CA GLY A 8 15.66 -43.97 -15.71
C GLY A 8 15.97 -45.11 -16.66
N ASN A 9 15.03 -46.06 -16.91
CA ASN A 9 15.21 -47.17 -17.84
C ASN A 9 14.81 -46.85 -19.27
N GLU A 10 13.79 -45.97 -19.45
CA GLU A 10 13.24 -45.68 -20.79
C GLU A 10 13.81 -44.40 -21.39
N LEU A 11 14.14 -43.41 -20.57
CA LEU A 11 14.58 -42.09 -21.00
C LEU A 11 15.66 -41.53 -20.05
N PRO A 12 16.82 -42.20 -19.87
CA PRO A 12 17.87 -41.74 -18.97
C PRO A 12 18.36 -40.31 -19.35
N GLU A 13 18.44 -40.03 -20.65
CA GLU A 13 18.87 -38.74 -21.17
C GLU A 13 17.96 -37.60 -20.70
N ALA A 14 16.66 -37.81 -20.46
CA ALA A 14 15.77 -36.82 -19.93
C ALA A 14 16.14 -36.40 -18.49
N LEU A 15 16.66 -37.33 -17.70
CA LEU A 15 17.18 -37.07 -16.36
C LEU A 15 18.50 -36.29 -16.42
N ASP A 16 19.42 -36.72 -17.28
CA ASP A 16 20.70 -36.04 -17.46
C ASP A 16 20.51 -34.60 -18.00
N ASN A 17 19.57 -34.41 -18.92
CA ASN A 17 19.23 -33.11 -19.45
C ASN A 17 18.69 -32.15 -18.39
N THR A 18 18.05 -32.65 -17.32
CA THR A 18 17.63 -31.75 -16.21
C THR A 18 18.81 -31.13 -15.50
N LEU A 19 19.91 -31.87 -15.33
CA LEU A 19 21.15 -31.35 -14.75
C LEU A 19 21.84 -30.36 -15.68
N LEU A 20 21.91 -30.68 -16.99
CA LEU A 20 22.47 -29.79 -18.00
C LEU A 20 21.68 -28.44 -18.06
N ILE A 21 20.36 -28.49 -17.95
CA ILE A 21 19.53 -27.28 -17.89
C ILE A 21 19.82 -26.51 -16.61
N ALA A 22 19.91 -27.19 -15.46
CA ALA A 22 20.21 -26.56 -14.19
C ALA A 22 21.57 -25.84 -14.21
N GLU A 23 22.61 -26.48 -14.80
CA GLU A 23 23.94 -25.88 -14.97
C GLU A 23 23.93 -24.64 -15.87
N ARG A 24 23.06 -24.61 -16.90
CA ARG A 24 22.89 -23.48 -17.81
C ARG A 24 22.07 -22.33 -17.21
N CYS A 25 21.24 -22.61 -16.21
CA CYS A 25 20.39 -21.65 -15.54
C CYS A 25 21.10 -21.08 -14.30
N SER A 26 21.94 -20.06 -14.49
CA SER A 26 22.61 -19.36 -13.40
C SER A 26 22.15 -17.89 -13.38
N VAL A 27 21.28 -17.55 -12.43
CA VAL A 27 20.77 -16.20 -12.25
C VAL A 27 21.13 -15.73 -10.85
N SER A 28 21.78 -14.58 -10.78
CA SER A 28 22.04 -13.87 -9.51
C SER A 28 21.09 -12.67 -9.41
N LEU A 29 20.25 -12.66 -8.39
CA LEU A 29 19.39 -11.52 -8.11
C LEU A 29 20.12 -10.60 -7.09
N PRO A 30 20.13 -9.27 -7.32
CA PRO A 30 20.77 -8.31 -6.42
C PRO A 30 19.89 -8.04 -5.18
N VAL A 31 19.60 -9.11 -4.41
CA VAL A 31 18.77 -9.04 -3.21
C VAL A 31 19.55 -8.38 -2.08
N GLY A 32 18.95 -7.38 -1.41
CA GLY A 32 19.58 -6.64 -0.32
C GLY A 32 20.52 -5.53 -0.79
N ALA A 33 20.45 -5.15 -2.06
CA ALA A 33 21.13 -3.96 -2.54
C ALA A 33 20.66 -2.73 -1.73
N ARG A 34 21.65 -1.95 -1.21
CA ARG A 34 21.36 -0.72 -0.45
C ARG A 34 20.93 0.45 -1.36
N GLU A 35 20.98 0.26 -2.67
CA GLU A 35 20.65 1.29 -3.65
C GLU A 35 19.21 1.14 -4.11
N TYR A 36 18.43 2.17 -3.85
CA TYR A 36 17.06 2.27 -4.36
C TYR A 36 17.05 2.68 -5.83
N ARG A 37 16.30 1.96 -6.64
CA ARG A 37 16.18 2.18 -8.08
C ARG A 37 15.02 3.12 -8.36
N LEU A 38 15.25 4.40 -8.14
CA LEU A 38 14.29 5.45 -8.46
C LEU A 38 14.24 5.74 -9.96
N PRO A 39 13.07 6.11 -10.51
CA PRO A 39 12.96 6.60 -11.88
C PRO A 39 13.83 7.84 -12.08
N THR A 40 14.27 8.04 -13.31
CA THR A 40 15.06 9.21 -13.67
C THR A 40 14.20 10.48 -13.55
N PHE A 41 14.71 11.46 -12.83
CA PHE A 41 14.11 12.79 -12.73
C PHE A 41 14.89 13.74 -13.62
N GLU A 42 14.19 14.41 -14.55
CA GLU A 42 14.83 15.41 -15.40
C GLU A 42 15.18 16.66 -14.60
N LEU A 43 16.46 16.97 -14.55
CA LEU A 43 16.98 18.13 -13.85
C LEU A 43 17.41 19.20 -14.85
N PRO A 44 17.25 20.49 -14.55
CA PRO A 44 17.91 21.55 -15.29
C PRO A 44 19.43 21.42 -15.23
N ASP A 45 20.10 21.94 -16.23
CA ASP A 45 21.57 21.89 -16.33
C ASP A 45 22.23 22.46 -15.07
N GLY A 46 23.11 21.66 -14.45
CA GLY A 46 23.87 22.07 -13.26
C GLY A 46 23.15 21.90 -11.93
N GLU A 47 21.90 21.46 -11.90
CA GLU A 47 21.20 21.11 -10.64
C GLU A 47 21.40 19.62 -10.27
N THR A 48 21.45 19.31 -8.98
CA THR A 48 21.37 17.95 -8.43
C THR A 48 19.99 17.72 -7.81
N LEU A 49 19.64 16.46 -7.51
CA LEU A 49 18.36 16.15 -6.85
C LEU A 49 18.24 16.87 -5.49
N GLU A 50 19.34 16.95 -4.74
CA GLU A 50 19.41 17.59 -3.43
C GLU A 50 19.18 19.11 -3.55
N THR A 51 19.87 19.77 -4.48
CA THR A 51 19.72 21.24 -4.70
C THR A 51 18.33 21.57 -5.22
N LYS A 52 17.77 20.72 -6.08
CA LYS A 52 16.39 20.89 -6.56
C LYS A 52 15.38 20.73 -5.46
N LEU A 53 15.52 19.69 -4.62
CA LEU A 53 14.65 19.46 -3.46
C LEU A 53 14.68 20.64 -2.50
N GLU A 54 15.87 21.12 -2.15
CA GLU A 54 16.06 22.24 -1.26
C GLU A 54 15.38 23.52 -1.78
N LYS A 55 15.59 23.83 -3.06
CA LYS A 55 14.97 24.98 -3.72
C LYS A 55 13.45 24.89 -3.73
N ASP A 56 12.91 23.75 -4.15
CA ASP A 56 11.46 23.55 -4.23
C ASP A 56 10.81 23.57 -2.84
N ALA A 57 11.44 23.00 -1.83
CA ALA A 57 10.94 23.00 -0.47
C ALA A 57 10.94 24.41 0.14
N LYS A 58 11.98 25.22 -0.09
CA LYS A 58 12.03 26.61 0.36
C LYS A 58 10.93 27.46 -0.30
N LEU A 59 10.84 27.40 -1.62
CA LEU A 59 9.78 28.09 -2.38
C LEU A 59 8.37 27.65 -1.94
N GLY A 60 8.21 26.35 -1.71
CA GLY A 60 6.94 25.80 -1.23
C GLY A 60 6.59 26.29 0.18
N LEU A 61 7.56 26.38 1.08
CA LEU A 61 7.34 26.92 2.42
C LEU A 61 6.96 28.41 2.37
N GLU A 62 7.65 29.21 1.55
CA GLU A 62 7.30 30.63 1.31
C GLU A 62 5.86 30.78 0.80
N ALA A 63 5.45 29.92 -0.13
CA ALA A 63 4.09 29.88 -0.66
C ALA A 63 3.05 29.51 0.42
N ARG A 64 3.37 28.61 1.37
CA ARG A 64 2.49 28.27 2.51
C ARG A 64 2.26 29.48 3.44
N PHE A 65 3.24 30.33 3.59
CA PHE A 65 3.12 31.55 4.39
C PHE A 65 2.49 32.72 3.64
N ALA A 66 2.30 32.61 2.31
CA ALA A 66 1.64 33.63 1.49
C ALA A 66 2.19 35.07 1.73
N GLY A 67 3.51 35.20 1.80
CA GLY A 67 4.20 36.49 2.02
C GLY A 67 4.27 36.94 3.47
N ARG A 68 3.75 36.16 4.42
CA ARG A 68 3.96 36.44 5.86
C ARG A 68 5.38 36.02 6.26
N GLU A 69 5.90 36.60 7.33
CA GLU A 69 7.19 36.20 7.89
C GLU A 69 7.16 34.71 8.33
N ILE A 70 8.19 33.97 7.92
CA ILE A 70 8.35 32.57 8.31
C ILE A 70 9.03 32.51 9.68
N PRO A 71 8.38 31.95 10.73
CA PRO A 71 9.01 31.84 12.03
C PRO A 71 10.30 31.01 11.97
N GLN A 72 11.30 31.40 12.77
CA GLN A 72 12.62 30.77 12.79
C GLN A 72 12.55 29.22 12.94
N GLY A 73 11.67 28.71 13.79
CA GLY A 73 11.50 27.27 14.00
C GLY A 73 11.13 26.49 12.75
N TYR A 74 10.41 27.11 11.78
CA TYR A 74 10.12 26.46 10.48
C TYR A 74 11.37 26.35 9.62
N SER A 75 12.18 27.42 9.58
CA SER A 75 13.42 27.42 8.79
C SER A 75 14.44 26.41 9.34
N GLU A 76 14.58 26.33 10.66
CA GLU A 76 15.46 25.37 11.33
C GLU A 76 14.99 23.92 11.10
N ARG A 77 13.69 23.65 11.25
CA ARG A 77 13.11 22.33 11.00
C ARG A 77 13.24 21.92 9.54
N LEU A 78 13.00 22.83 8.59
CA LEU A 78 13.15 22.55 7.16
C LEU A 78 14.60 22.18 6.84
N ALA A 79 15.56 22.94 7.32
CA ALA A 79 17.00 22.67 7.12
C ALA A 79 17.40 21.31 7.71
N TYR A 80 16.92 20.97 8.89
CA TYR A 80 17.16 19.68 9.54
C TYR A 80 16.61 18.53 8.69
N GLU A 81 15.35 18.59 8.30
CA GLU A 81 14.70 17.54 7.51
C GLU A 81 15.36 17.36 6.14
N LEU A 82 15.70 18.44 5.44
CA LEU A 82 16.43 18.39 4.17
C LEU A 82 17.78 17.70 4.31
N ASN A 83 18.53 18.00 5.39
CA ASN A 83 19.80 17.34 5.64
C ASN A 83 19.64 15.82 5.86
N VAL A 84 18.62 15.41 6.62
CA VAL A 84 18.32 13.99 6.85
C VAL A 84 17.91 13.30 5.53
N ILE A 85 16.96 13.88 4.77
CA ILE A 85 16.48 13.31 3.52
C ILE A 85 17.63 13.16 2.51
N ASN A 86 18.48 14.18 2.38
CA ASN A 86 19.64 14.16 1.47
C ASN A 86 20.69 13.15 1.90
N SER A 87 21.03 13.09 3.18
CA SER A 87 22.01 12.12 3.71
C SER A 87 21.56 10.65 3.55
N MET A 88 20.25 10.41 3.55
CA MET A 88 19.66 9.09 3.31
C MET A 88 19.44 8.78 1.81
N GLY A 89 19.69 9.73 0.89
CA GLY A 89 19.54 9.54 -0.56
C GLY A 89 18.09 9.54 -1.06
N PHE A 90 17.14 10.15 -0.33
CA PHE A 90 15.72 10.14 -0.68
C PHE A 90 15.22 11.39 -1.41
N ALA A 91 16.11 12.32 -1.78
CA ALA A 91 15.73 13.56 -2.50
C ALA A 91 14.89 13.26 -3.75
N GLY A 92 15.34 12.31 -4.58
CA GLY A 92 14.62 11.91 -5.79
C GLY A 92 13.22 11.36 -5.52
N TYR A 93 13.05 10.59 -4.44
CA TYR A 93 11.74 10.06 -4.05
C TYR A 93 10.74 11.18 -3.74
N PHE A 94 11.13 12.16 -2.93
CA PHE A 94 10.26 13.31 -2.61
C PHE A 94 9.89 14.13 -3.85
N LEU A 95 10.84 14.37 -4.75
CA LEU A 95 10.61 15.10 -6.00
C LEU A 95 9.63 14.37 -6.92
N ILE A 96 9.76 13.04 -7.03
CA ILE A 96 8.88 12.22 -7.86
C ILE A 96 7.46 12.22 -7.30
N VAL A 97 7.29 11.98 -6.00
CA VAL A 97 5.97 11.98 -5.34
C VAL A 97 5.32 13.35 -5.45
N SER A 98 6.05 14.42 -5.15
CA SER A 98 5.56 15.79 -5.31
C SER A 98 5.13 16.10 -6.75
N GLY A 99 5.94 15.66 -7.73
CA GLY A 99 5.61 15.83 -9.15
C GLY A 99 4.34 15.11 -9.56
N ILE A 100 4.14 13.88 -9.10
CA ILE A 100 2.93 13.09 -9.39
C ILE A 100 1.69 13.74 -8.75
N ILE A 101 1.79 14.17 -7.49
CA ILE A 101 0.68 14.80 -6.78
C ILE A 101 0.32 16.15 -7.42
N ARG A 102 1.31 16.95 -7.81
CA ARG A 102 1.10 18.20 -8.53
C ARG A 102 0.38 17.97 -9.85
N ASP A 103 0.91 17.06 -10.67
CA ASP A 103 0.31 16.70 -11.95
C ASP A 103 -1.15 16.24 -11.78
N ALA A 104 -1.44 15.46 -10.74
CA ALA A 104 -2.82 15.03 -10.42
C ALA A 104 -3.73 16.23 -10.08
N LYS A 105 -3.28 17.12 -9.20
CA LYS A 105 -4.04 18.32 -8.81
C LYS A 105 -4.29 19.26 -9.99
N GLU A 106 -3.30 19.45 -10.88
CA GLU A 106 -3.42 20.25 -12.10
C GLU A 106 -4.45 19.67 -13.09
N HIS A 107 -4.63 18.35 -13.10
CA HIS A 107 -5.67 17.66 -13.88
C HIS A 107 -7.02 17.53 -13.15
N GLY A 108 -7.17 18.19 -12.02
CA GLY A 108 -8.42 18.20 -11.25
C GLY A 108 -8.70 16.88 -10.53
N ILE A 109 -7.72 16.02 -10.33
CA ILE A 109 -7.88 14.77 -9.58
C ILE A 109 -7.78 15.08 -8.07
N PRO A 110 -8.84 14.82 -7.27
CA PRO A 110 -8.80 15.05 -5.83
C PRO A 110 -7.78 14.15 -5.13
N ILE A 111 -6.88 14.79 -4.39
CA ILE A 111 -5.86 14.16 -3.56
C ILE A 111 -6.15 14.47 -2.09
N GLY A 112 -6.02 13.46 -1.23
CA GLY A 112 -6.21 13.61 0.21
C GLY A 112 -5.14 14.49 0.87
N PRO A 113 -5.39 14.97 2.10
CA PRO A 113 -4.49 15.87 2.82
C PRO A 113 -3.19 15.22 3.29
N GLY A 114 -3.02 13.94 3.06
CA GLY A 114 -1.94 13.12 3.58
C GLY A 114 -2.34 12.39 4.86
N ARG A 115 -1.66 11.29 5.12
CA ARG A 115 -1.89 10.44 6.28
C ARG A 115 -0.62 9.73 6.73
N GLY A 116 -0.70 9.00 7.84
CA GLY A 116 0.42 8.22 8.36
C GLY A 116 1.57 9.08 8.86
N SER A 117 2.77 8.55 8.78
CA SER A 117 3.98 9.21 9.28
C SER A 117 4.46 10.36 8.42
N ALA A 118 4.16 10.36 7.11
CA ALA A 118 4.55 11.42 6.18
C ALA A 118 3.98 12.81 6.56
N ALA A 119 2.84 12.84 7.27
CA ALA A 119 2.26 14.07 7.81
C ALA A 119 3.20 14.78 8.83
N GLY A 120 4.19 14.07 9.40
CA GLY A 120 5.20 14.64 10.30
C GLY A 120 6.34 15.38 9.58
N SER A 121 6.38 15.40 8.24
CA SER A 121 7.44 16.05 7.48
C SER A 121 7.05 17.46 7.00
N LEU A 122 7.86 18.45 7.39
CA LEU A 122 7.74 19.83 6.90
C LEU A 122 8.15 19.94 5.42
N VAL A 123 9.11 19.13 4.97
CA VAL A 123 9.47 19.05 3.55
C VAL A 123 8.28 18.53 2.74
N ALA A 124 7.59 17.47 3.18
CA ALA A 124 6.40 16.97 2.52
C ALA A 124 5.27 18.01 2.47
N TYR A 125 5.07 18.76 3.56
CA TYR A 125 4.12 19.87 3.62
C TYR A 125 4.49 21.01 2.66
N SER A 126 5.75 21.41 2.64
CA SER A 126 6.26 22.45 1.74
C SER A 126 6.08 22.08 0.26
N LEU A 127 6.35 20.83 -0.07
CA LEU A 127 6.20 20.29 -1.43
C LEU A 127 4.75 19.97 -1.85
N ARG A 128 3.76 20.29 -1.04
CA ARG A 128 2.35 19.99 -1.28
C ARG A 128 2.05 18.48 -1.41
N ILE A 129 2.90 17.63 -0.83
CA ILE A 129 2.66 16.20 -0.68
C ILE A 129 1.60 15.99 0.40
N THR A 130 1.71 16.72 1.51
CA THR A 130 0.71 16.75 2.58
C THR A 130 0.14 18.16 2.76
N GLU A 131 -1.06 18.26 3.33
CA GLU A 131 -1.73 19.54 3.62
C GLU A 131 -1.82 19.82 5.14
N LEU A 132 -1.15 18.98 5.96
CA LEU A 132 -1.08 19.14 7.40
C LEU A 132 0.24 19.79 7.81
N ASP A 133 0.16 20.90 8.54
CA ASP A 133 1.32 21.59 9.09
C ASP A 133 1.88 20.82 10.29
N PRO A 134 3.04 20.15 10.17
CA PRO A 134 3.56 19.28 11.22
C PRO A 134 3.99 20.07 12.48
N ILE A 135 4.35 21.33 12.36
CA ILE A 135 4.75 22.16 13.51
C ILE A 135 3.52 22.60 14.29
N ARG A 136 2.46 23.01 13.61
CA ARG A 136 1.19 23.37 14.26
C ARG A 136 0.60 22.26 15.09
N TYR A 137 0.77 20.99 14.65
CA TYR A 137 0.22 19.80 15.32
C TYR A 137 1.25 19.01 16.13
N ASP A 138 2.45 19.56 16.34
CA ASP A 138 3.54 18.94 17.11
C ASP A 138 3.86 17.51 16.64
N LEU A 139 3.91 17.31 15.32
CA LEU A 139 4.20 16.03 14.71
C LEU A 139 5.70 15.80 14.58
N LEU A 140 6.13 14.58 14.91
CA LEU A 140 7.54 14.21 14.93
C LEU A 140 7.98 13.65 13.57
N PHE A 141 9.01 14.27 12.98
CA PHE A 141 9.63 13.83 11.74
C PHE A 141 10.32 12.47 11.88
N GLU A 142 10.90 12.19 13.04
CA GLU A 142 11.64 10.96 13.33
C GLU A 142 10.76 9.71 13.31
N ARG A 143 9.44 9.87 13.37
CA ARG A 143 8.47 8.77 13.12
C ARG A 143 8.34 8.42 11.66
N PHE A 144 8.66 9.34 10.77
CA PHE A 144 8.63 9.17 9.33
C PHE A 144 9.99 8.75 8.78
N LEU A 145 11.04 9.50 9.09
CA LEU A 145 12.41 9.19 8.72
C LEU A 145 13.32 9.28 9.95
N ASN A 146 14.08 8.21 10.19
CA ASN A 146 15.05 8.15 11.27
C ASN A 146 16.39 7.65 10.71
N PRO A 147 17.48 8.43 10.80
CA PRO A 147 18.82 8.02 10.34
C PRO A 147 19.33 6.74 10.99
N GLU A 148 18.90 6.45 12.22
CA GLU A 148 19.30 5.23 12.94
C GLU A 148 18.59 3.98 12.43
N ARG A 149 17.45 4.14 11.73
CA ARG A 149 16.67 3.07 11.12
C ARG A 149 16.57 3.29 9.61
N ILE A 150 17.51 2.71 8.88
CA ILE A 150 17.53 2.79 7.41
C ILE A 150 16.36 1.96 6.87
N SER A 151 15.24 2.61 6.62
CA SER A 151 14.08 2.07 5.90
C SER A 151 13.62 3.09 4.87
N MET A 152 13.11 2.61 3.74
CA MET A 152 12.51 3.48 2.72
C MET A 152 11.35 4.27 3.33
N PRO A 153 11.22 5.59 3.06
CA PRO A 153 10.03 6.33 3.43
C PRO A 153 8.81 5.79 2.68
N ASP A 154 7.69 5.68 3.38
CA ASP A 154 6.41 5.26 2.81
C ASP A 154 5.44 6.46 2.82
N ILE A 155 5.22 7.04 1.65
CA ILE A 155 4.27 8.14 1.46
C ILE A 155 3.00 7.57 0.85
N ASP A 156 2.03 7.33 1.70
CA ASP A 156 0.68 6.94 1.28
C ASP A 156 -0.07 8.14 0.70
N THR A 157 -0.47 8.05 -0.56
CA THR A 157 -1.26 9.09 -1.23
C THR A 157 -2.68 8.59 -1.46
N ASP A 158 -3.63 9.25 -0.80
CA ASP A 158 -5.04 9.00 -1.01
C ASP A 158 -5.53 9.78 -2.24
N VAL A 159 -6.21 9.09 -3.15
CA VAL A 159 -6.72 9.63 -4.42
C VAL A 159 -8.21 9.33 -4.52
N SER A 160 -9.00 10.18 -5.17
CA SER A 160 -10.39 9.83 -5.45
C SER A 160 -10.46 8.51 -6.23
N ASP A 161 -11.39 7.62 -5.87
CA ASP A 161 -11.52 6.33 -6.54
C ASP A 161 -11.85 6.49 -8.03
N ARG A 162 -12.57 7.55 -8.41
CA ARG A 162 -12.87 7.91 -9.81
C ARG A 162 -11.62 8.42 -10.57
N GLY A 163 -10.74 9.16 -9.89
CA GLY A 163 -9.55 9.76 -10.50
C GLY A 163 -8.34 8.85 -10.54
N ARG A 164 -8.32 7.76 -9.77
CA ARG A 164 -7.14 6.88 -9.63
C ARG A 164 -6.66 6.28 -10.96
N ASP A 165 -7.58 5.81 -11.79
CA ASP A 165 -7.20 5.21 -13.07
C ASP A 165 -6.60 6.24 -14.03
N GLU A 166 -7.07 7.49 -14.01
CA GLU A 166 -6.48 8.56 -14.79
C GLU A 166 -5.10 8.96 -14.28
N LEU A 167 -4.92 9.00 -12.95
CA LEU A 167 -3.59 9.19 -12.35
C LEU A 167 -2.61 8.11 -12.83
N LEU A 168 -3.01 6.84 -12.79
CA LEU A 168 -2.15 5.75 -13.27
C LEU A 168 -1.81 5.89 -14.76
N ARG A 169 -2.79 6.26 -15.59
CA ARG A 169 -2.53 6.56 -17.02
C ARG A 169 -1.56 7.72 -17.21
N SER A 170 -1.67 8.78 -16.40
CA SER A 170 -0.74 9.93 -16.48
C SER A 170 0.69 9.51 -16.08
N ILE A 171 0.85 8.68 -15.06
CA ILE A 171 2.13 8.11 -14.65
C ILE A 171 2.74 7.27 -15.80
N VAL A 172 1.93 6.40 -16.42
CA VAL A 172 2.38 5.59 -17.58
C VAL A 172 2.79 6.47 -18.76
N ARG A 173 2.04 7.54 -19.06
CA ARG A 173 2.42 8.51 -20.10
C ARG A 173 3.75 9.21 -19.81
N LYS A 174 3.99 9.54 -18.54
CA LYS A 174 5.17 10.29 -18.11
C LYS A 174 6.45 9.43 -18.07
N TYR A 175 6.35 8.22 -17.52
CA TYR A 175 7.52 7.37 -17.26
C TYR A 175 7.72 6.24 -18.28
N GLY A 176 6.71 5.95 -19.08
CA GLY A 176 6.74 4.86 -20.08
C GLY A 176 6.01 3.61 -19.63
N LYS A 177 5.33 2.94 -20.57
CA LYS A 177 4.55 1.70 -20.33
C LYS A 177 5.43 0.53 -19.90
N ASP A 178 6.67 0.51 -20.34
CA ASP A 178 7.68 -0.51 -20.02
C ASP A 178 8.32 -0.35 -18.64
N ARG A 179 8.10 0.79 -17.98
CA ARG A 179 8.73 1.16 -16.69
C ARG A 179 7.76 1.29 -15.54
N VAL A 180 6.47 1.18 -15.79
CA VAL A 180 5.42 1.32 -14.78
C VAL A 180 4.62 0.02 -14.66
N SER A 181 4.47 -0.49 -13.45
CA SER A 181 3.67 -1.67 -13.19
C SER A 181 3.00 -1.59 -11.83
N GLN A 182 1.88 -2.25 -11.69
CA GLN A 182 1.30 -2.50 -10.39
C GLN A 182 1.93 -3.76 -9.77
N ILE A 183 1.79 -3.92 -8.45
CA ILE A 183 2.36 -5.04 -7.72
C ILE A 183 1.33 -6.16 -7.63
N ILE A 184 1.77 -7.41 -7.82
CA ILE A 184 0.91 -8.57 -7.62
C ILE A 184 0.66 -8.80 -6.12
N THR A 185 -0.52 -9.32 -5.80
CA THR A 185 -0.83 -9.89 -4.49
C THR A 185 -1.32 -11.32 -4.65
N PHE A 186 -1.00 -12.16 -3.67
CA PHE A 186 -1.47 -13.54 -3.62
C PHE A 186 -2.51 -13.67 -2.51
N GLY A 187 -3.74 -13.97 -2.90
CA GLY A 187 -4.77 -14.36 -1.95
C GLY A 187 -4.41 -15.70 -1.34
N ARG A 188 -4.19 -15.74 -0.02
CA ARG A 188 -3.88 -16.97 0.71
C ARG A 188 -5.14 -17.59 1.28
N MET A 189 -5.15 -18.92 1.34
CA MET A 189 -6.22 -19.69 1.95
C MET A 189 -6.19 -19.47 3.47
N LYS A 190 -7.18 -18.73 4.01
CA LYS A 190 -7.32 -18.56 5.45
C LYS A 190 -8.12 -19.71 6.05
N SER A 191 -7.96 -19.99 7.35
CA SER A 191 -8.54 -21.10 8.11
C SER A 191 -10.01 -21.38 7.77
N LYS A 192 -10.90 -20.37 7.84
CA LYS A 192 -12.33 -20.54 7.52
C LYS A 192 -12.58 -20.95 6.07
N ASN A 193 -11.83 -20.35 5.13
CA ASN A 193 -11.97 -20.67 3.71
C ASN A 193 -11.42 -22.07 3.40
N ALA A 194 -10.30 -22.46 4.02
CA ALA A 194 -9.76 -23.80 3.90
C ALA A 194 -10.77 -24.87 4.34
N ILE A 195 -11.40 -24.68 5.50
CA ILE A 195 -12.44 -25.57 6.04
C ILE A 195 -13.63 -25.65 5.08
N LEU A 196 -14.11 -24.50 4.56
CA LEU A 196 -15.26 -24.47 3.64
C LEU A 196 -14.95 -25.18 2.31
N ASP A 197 -13.76 -24.96 1.74
CA ASP A 197 -13.37 -25.53 0.45
C ASP A 197 -13.09 -27.04 0.57
N VAL A 198 -12.40 -27.47 1.63
CA VAL A 198 -12.18 -28.91 1.90
C VAL A 198 -13.49 -29.61 2.22
N GLY A 199 -14.37 -28.99 3.02
CA GLY A 199 -15.68 -29.53 3.33
C GLY A 199 -16.51 -29.79 2.07
N ARG A 200 -16.49 -28.84 1.13
CA ARG A 200 -17.13 -29.00 -0.18
C ARG A 200 -16.51 -30.14 -0.99
N ALA A 201 -15.16 -30.21 -1.02
CA ALA A 201 -14.45 -31.26 -1.76
C ALA A 201 -14.68 -32.65 -1.18
N LEU A 202 -14.84 -32.78 0.13
CA LEU A 202 -15.15 -34.03 0.82
C LEU A 202 -16.65 -34.39 0.79
N GLY A 203 -17.52 -33.53 0.21
CA GLY A 203 -18.96 -33.75 0.16
C GLY A 203 -19.67 -33.64 1.51
N ILE A 204 -19.07 -32.96 2.49
CA ILE A 204 -19.66 -32.74 3.81
C ILE A 204 -20.79 -31.72 3.70
N PRO A 205 -21.96 -31.94 4.34
CA PRO A 205 -23.05 -30.95 4.30
C PRO A 205 -22.61 -29.58 4.80
N LEU A 206 -22.94 -28.53 4.05
CA LEU A 206 -22.50 -27.16 4.35
C LEU A 206 -22.85 -26.70 5.77
N ALA A 207 -23.98 -27.17 6.31
CA ALA A 207 -24.41 -26.87 7.68
C ALA A 207 -23.39 -27.37 8.71
N ASP A 208 -22.82 -28.55 8.51
CA ASP A 208 -21.85 -29.14 9.45
C ASP A 208 -20.48 -28.49 9.28
N VAL A 209 -20.06 -28.21 8.04
CA VAL A 209 -18.83 -27.45 7.75
C VAL A 209 -18.89 -26.06 8.39
N ARG A 210 -20.05 -25.38 8.34
CA ARG A 210 -20.24 -24.06 8.97
C ARG A 210 -20.16 -24.12 10.49
N LYS A 211 -20.67 -25.19 11.13
CA LYS A 211 -20.51 -25.37 12.58
C LYS A 211 -19.03 -25.38 12.97
N VAL A 212 -18.23 -26.18 12.25
CA VAL A 212 -16.77 -26.24 12.46
C VAL A 212 -16.11 -24.88 12.21
N SER A 213 -16.42 -24.25 11.07
CA SER A 213 -15.84 -22.94 10.68
C SER A 213 -16.18 -21.83 11.68
N ASN A 214 -17.37 -21.86 12.31
CA ASN A 214 -17.76 -20.86 13.31
C ASN A 214 -17.02 -21.01 14.63
N CYS A 215 -16.49 -22.18 14.94
CA CYS A 215 -15.64 -22.41 16.13
C CYS A 215 -14.21 -21.86 15.96
N ILE A 216 -13.82 -21.40 14.75
CA ILE A 216 -12.52 -20.75 14.51
C ILE A 216 -12.57 -19.32 15.07
N PRO A 217 -11.78 -18.97 16.10
CA PRO A 217 -11.73 -17.62 16.62
C PRO A 217 -11.23 -16.62 15.57
N PRO A 218 -11.73 -15.38 15.54
CA PRO A 218 -11.25 -14.35 14.62
C PRO A 218 -9.77 -14.00 14.77
N THR A 219 -9.21 -14.25 15.97
CA THR A 219 -7.83 -13.94 16.36
C THR A 219 -6.87 -15.10 16.18
N ALA A 220 -7.37 -16.30 15.78
CA ALA A 220 -6.51 -17.45 15.58
C ALA A 220 -5.65 -17.29 14.32
N GLU A 221 -4.38 -17.59 14.45
CA GLU A 221 -3.41 -17.50 13.34
C GLU A 221 -3.50 -18.71 12.42
N SER A 222 -3.88 -19.88 12.98
CA SER A 222 -4.01 -21.14 12.23
C SER A 222 -5.17 -22.02 12.72
N ILE A 223 -5.52 -23.03 11.90
CA ILE A 223 -6.46 -24.11 12.30
C ILE A 223 -5.88 -24.88 13.49
N GLY A 224 -4.56 -25.12 13.50
CA GLY A 224 -3.88 -25.80 14.59
C GLY A 224 -4.04 -25.05 15.91
N ASP A 225 -3.80 -23.74 15.94
CA ASP A 225 -4.01 -22.90 17.11
C ASP A 225 -5.47 -22.86 17.55
N SER A 226 -6.38 -22.82 16.58
CA SER A 226 -7.81 -22.90 16.85
C SER A 226 -8.22 -24.19 17.55
N ILE A 227 -7.69 -25.33 17.10
CA ILE A 227 -7.94 -26.63 17.73
C ILE A 227 -7.36 -26.67 19.12
N ALA A 228 -6.15 -26.14 19.33
CA ALA A 228 -5.53 -26.09 20.65
C ALA A 228 -6.32 -25.23 21.65
N ALA A 229 -6.90 -24.13 21.19
CA ALA A 229 -7.62 -23.17 22.01
C ALA A 229 -9.12 -23.49 22.25
N SER A 230 -9.76 -24.28 21.36
CA SER A 230 -11.20 -24.56 21.38
C SER A 230 -11.52 -25.98 21.82
N LYS A 231 -12.18 -26.14 22.99
CA LYS A 231 -12.68 -27.43 23.44
C LYS A 231 -13.71 -28.02 22.47
N ASP A 232 -14.60 -27.19 21.93
CA ASP A 232 -15.63 -27.63 20.99
C ASP A 232 -15.02 -28.27 19.74
N LEU A 233 -13.97 -27.65 19.16
CA LEU A 233 -13.24 -28.22 18.01
C LEU A 233 -12.56 -29.54 18.36
N GLN A 234 -11.98 -29.65 19.56
CA GLN A 234 -11.35 -30.90 20.02
C GLN A 234 -12.39 -32.01 20.20
N GLU A 235 -13.57 -31.70 20.76
CA GLU A 235 -14.67 -32.64 20.92
C GLU A 235 -15.25 -33.07 19.56
N MET A 236 -15.52 -32.13 18.64
CA MET A 236 -15.98 -32.44 17.29
C MET A 236 -14.99 -33.34 16.55
N ARG A 237 -13.68 -33.04 16.64
CA ARG A 237 -12.62 -33.83 16.02
C ARG A 237 -12.54 -35.25 16.58
N LYS A 238 -12.79 -35.44 17.88
CA LYS A 238 -12.78 -36.76 18.52
C LYS A 238 -14.05 -37.56 18.21
N ALA A 239 -15.19 -36.88 18.13
CA ALA A 239 -16.49 -37.52 17.96
C ALA A 239 -16.76 -38.00 16.54
N ASP A 240 -16.21 -37.30 15.53
CA ASP A 240 -16.49 -37.57 14.11
C ASP A 240 -15.19 -37.68 13.29
N PRO A 241 -14.85 -38.87 12.79
CA PRO A 241 -13.69 -39.09 11.91
C PRO A 241 -13.73 -38.23 10.62
N GLN A 242 -14.92 -37.87 10.12
CA GLN A 242 -15.08 -37.03 8.95
C GLN A 242 -14.67 -35.58 9.26
N ILE A 243 -15.03 -35.09 10.44
CA ILE A 243 -14.58 -33.79 10.93
C ILE A 243 -13.07 -33.78 11.21
N ALA A 244 -12.53 -34.86 11.76
CA ALA A 244 -11.08 -34.98 11.93
C ALA A 244 -10.35 -34.86 10.59
N ARG A 245 -10.79 -35.61 9.56
CA ARG A 245 -10.23 -35.56 8.22
C ARG A 245 -10.39 -34.16 7.59
N LEU A 246 -11.53 -33.50 7.79
CA LEU A 246 -11.78 -32.13 7.34
C LEU A 246 -10.73 -31.18 7.89
N LEU A 247 -10.53 -31.17 9.21
CA LEU A 247 -9.59 -30.28 9.91
C LEU A 247 -8.13 -30.56 9.49
N ASP A 248 -7.76 -31.84 9.42
CA ASP A 248 -6.40 -32.23 9.02
C ASP A 248 -6.11 -31.82 7.57
N SER A 249 -7.02 -32.11 6.64
CA SER A 249 -6.84 -31.70 5.24
C SER A 249 -6.86 -30.18 5.07
N ALA A 250 -7.72 -29.48 5.81
CA ALA A 250 -7.78 -28.02 5.77
C ALA A 250 -6.48 -27.38 6.31
N SER A 251 -5.87 -27.95 7.35
CA SER A 251 -4.59 -27.49 7.89
C SER A 251 -3.44 -27.61 6.88
N HIS A 252 -3.46 -28.63 6.00
CA HIS A 252 -2.43 -28.80 4.98
C HIS A 252 -2.52 -27.77 3.84
N ILE A 253 -3.73 -27.27 3.53
CA ILE A 253 -3.91 -26.28 2.47
C ILE A 253 -3.99 -24.83 3.00
N GLU A 254 -4.08 -24.66 4.32
CA GLU A 254 -4.04 -23.37 4.95
C GLU A 254 -2.74 -22.62 4.60
N GLY A 255 -2.85 -21.33 4.30
CA GLY A 255 -1.70 -20.50 3.93
C GLY A 255 -1.22 -20.66 2.49
N LEU A 256 -1.68 -21.67 1.74
CA LEU A 256 -1.34 -21.80 0.33
C LEU A 256 -1.92 -20.65 -0.51
N ALA A 257 -1.19 -20.25 -1.54
CA ALA A 257 -1.69 -19.29 -2.52
C ALA A 257 -2.86 -19.87 -3.30
N ARG A 258 -3.97 -19.15 -3.38
CA ARG A 258 -5.20 -19.56 -4.06
C ARG A 258 -5.36 -18.89 -5.42
N HIS A 259 -5.21 -17.59 -5.45
CA HIS A 259 -5.31 -16.79 -6.65
C HIS A 259 -4.37 -15.60 -6.55
N CYS A 260 -3.97 -15.07 -7.69
CA CYS A 260 -3.27 -13.80 -7.76
C CYS A 260 -4.27 -12.67 -8.08
N SER A 261 -3.98 -11.50 -7.55
CA SER A 261 -4.70 -10.26 -7.81
C SER A 261 -3.71 -9.10 -7.83
N GLN A 262 -4.21 -7.93 -8.06
CA GLN A 262 -3.46 -6.69 -8.12
C GLN A 262 -3.49 -6.01 -6.75
N HIS A 263 -2.37 -5.44 -6.31
CA HIS A 263 -2.31 -4.64 -5.10
C HIS A 263 -3.20 -3.40 -5.22
N ALA A 264 -3.95 -3.09 -4.17
CA ALA A 264 -4.94 -2.03 -4.21
C ALA A 264 -4.36 -0.63 -4.45
N ALA A 265 -3.13 -0.38 -3.97
CA ALA A 265 -2.48 0.93 -3.99
C ALA A 265 -1.12 0.91 -4.72
N GLY A 266 -0.30 -0.14 -4.52
CA GLY A 266 1.11 -0.18 -4.87
C GLY A 266 1.40 -0.15 -6.37
N VAL A 267 2.23 0.80 -6.76
CA VAL A 267 2.75 1.00 -8.11
C VAL A 267 4.28 1.06 -8.05
N VAL A 268 4.94 0.37 -8.96
CA VAL A 268 6.40 0.44 -9.13
C VAL A 268 6.71 1.26 -10.38
N ILE A 269 7.65 2.18 -10.24
CA ILE A 269 8.18 2.98 -11.34
C ILE A 269 9.69 2.79 -11.37
N THR A 270 10.25 2.40 -12.51
CA THR A 270 11.67 2.01 -12.63
C THR A 270 12.44 2.92 -13.58
N PRO A 271 13.78 3.06 -13.40
CA PRO A 271 14.62 3.86 -14.28
C PRO A 271 14.89 3.19 -15.64
N VAL A 272 14.78 1.86 -15.70
CA VAL A 272 15.00 1.02 -16.88
C VAL A 272 13.77 0.14 -17.11
N PRO A 273 13.64 -0.57 -18.24
CA PRO A 273 12.50 -1.47 -18.45
C PRO A 273 12.33 -2.46 -17.31
N LEU A 274 11.09 -2.67 -16.86
CA LEU A 274 10.75 -3.58 -15.76
C LEU A 274 11.28 -5.00 -15.97
N THR A 275 11.25 -5.47 -17.22
CA THR A 275 11.73 -6.80 -17.62
C THR A 275 13.20 -7.05 -17.36
N ASP A 276 14.00 -5.99 -17.22
CA ASP A 276 15.41 -6.08 -16.86
C ASP A 276 15.63 -6.28 -15.36
N LEU A 277 14.58 -6.06 -14.57
CA LEU A 277 14.63 -6.07 -13.10
C LEU A 277 13.78 -7.17 -12.48
N VAL A 278 12.57 -7.37 -13.00
CA VAL A 278 11.58 -8.32 -12.45
C VAL A 278 10.75 -8.94 -13.58
N PRO A 279 10.31 -10.20 -13.42
CA PRO A 279 9.34 -10.78 -14.33
C PRO A 279 7.99 -10.08 -14.14
N ILE A 280 7.28 -9.87 -15.25
CA ILE A 280 5.96 -9.27 -15.29
C ILE A 280 4.94 -10.23 -15.89
N GLN A 281 3.65 -10.03 -15.56
CA GLN A 281 2.55 -10.78 -16.16
C GLN A 281 1.33 -9.90 -16.37
N ARG A 282 0.42 -10.34 -17.22
CA ARG A 282 -0.90 -9.73 -17.38
C ARG A 282 -1.87 -10.33 -16.36
N ILE A 283 -2.69 -9.49 -15.74
CA ILE A 283 -3.84 -9.93 -14.94
C ILE A 283 -5.09 -9.59 -15.74
N ARG A 284 -5.80 -10.57 -16.28
CA ARG A 284 -6.96 -10.45 -17.16
C ARG A 284 -6.61 -10.12 -18.62
N GLU A 285 -7.65 -10.16 -19.46
CA GLU A 285 -7.59 -9.97 -20.91
C GLU A 285 -7.29 -8.52 -21.37
N SER A 286 -7.05 -7.61 -20.45
CA SER A 286 -6.65 -6.23 -20.77
C SER A 286 -5.18 -6.21 -21.19
N GLU A 287 -4.92 -5.87 -22.43
CA GLU A 287 -3.57 -5.79 -23.01
C GLU A 287 -2.68 -4.73 -22.35
N ASP A 288 -3.27 -3.80 -21.60
CA ASP A 288 -2.61 -2.60 -21.08
C ASP A 288 -2.22 -2.65 -19.62
N GLN A 289 -2.68 -3.65 -18.85
CA GLN A 289 -2.36 -3.75 -17.43
C GLN A 289 -1.43 -4.92 -17.14
N VAL A 290 -0.22 -4.58 -16.72
CA VAL A 290 0.79 -5.54 -16.27
C VAL A 290 1.01 -5.41 -14.76
N VAL A 291 1.38 -6.51 -14.14
CA VAL A 291 1.82 -6.56 -12.75
C VAL A 291 3.15 -7.26 -12.64
N THR A 292 3.91 -6.93 -11.60
CA THR A 292 5.10 -7.70 -11.24
C THR A 292 4.70 -9.12 -10.86
N GLN A 293 5.52 -10.13 -11.16
CA GLN A 293 5.31 -11.51 -10.65
C GLN A 293 5.79 -11.68 -9.21
N TYR A 294 6.57 -10.73 -8.71
CA TYR A 294 6.97 -10.68 -7.32
C TYR A 294 6.02 -9.79 -6.52
N SER A 295 5.64 -10.25 -5.33
CA SER A 295 4.86 -9.46 -4.37
C SER A 295 5.71 -8.35 -3.74
N MET A 296 5.09 -7.51 -2.90
CA MET A 296 5.68 -6.30 -2.34
C MET A 296 7.06 -6.51 -1.69
N GLU A 297 7.18 -7.46 -0.77
CA GLU A 297 8.42 -7.69 -0.03
C GLU A 297 9.63 -8.10 -0.91
N PRO A 298 9.52 -9.07 -1.86
CA PRO A 298 10.58 -9.33 -2.84
C PRO A 298 10.91 -8.14 -3.74
N VAL A 299 9.91 -7.33 -4.15
CA VAL A 299 10.11 -6.13 -4.97
C VAL A 299 10.97 -5.12 -4.22
N GLU A 300 10.67 -4.87 -2.94
CA GLU A 300 11.46 -3.99 -2.07
C GLU A 300 12.88 -4.51 -1.84
N LYS A 301 13.05 -5.83 -1.64
CA LYS A 301 14.38 -6.46 -1.50
C LYS A 301 15.27 -6.31 -2.73
N LEU A 302 14.69 -6.13 -3.91
CA LEU A 302 15.39 -5.82 -5.16
C LEU A 302 15.74 -4.33 -5.32
N GLY A 303 15.41 -3.50 -4.32
CA GLY A 303 15.63 -2.07 -4.34
C GLY A 303 14.63 -1.28 -5.19
N LEU A 304 13.54 -1.92 -5.63
CA LEU A 304 12.47 -1.22 -6.35
C LEU A 304 11.60 -0.43 -5.38
N VAL A 305 11.25 0.78 -5.78
CA VAL A 305 10.48 1.69 -4.95
C VAL A 305 9.00 1.56 -5.24
N LYS A 306 8.26 1.24 -4.18
CA LYS A 306 6.80 1.23 -4.20
C LYS A 306 6.26 2.65 -3.96
N MET A 307 5.27 3.04 -4.71
CA MET A 307 4.47 4.24 -4.48
C MET A 307 3.01 3.84 -4.28
N ASP A 308 2.40 4.31 -3.19
CA ASP A 308 1.03 3.93 -2.83
C ASP A 308 0.03 5.01 -3.21
N PHE A 309 -0.84 4.68 -4.18
CA PHE A 309 -1.97 5.50 -4.62
C PHE A 309 -3.27 4.78 -4.30
N LEU A 310 -3.83 5.06 -3.12
CA LEU A 310 -5.04 4.39 -2.63
C LEU A 310 -6.30 5.12 -3.08
N GLY A 311 -7.17 4.43 -3.82
CA GLY A 311 -8.47 4.97 -4.23
C GLY A 311 -9.46 5.04 -3.08
N LEU A 312 -9.94 6.23 -2.72
CA LEU A 312 -10.90 6.45 -1.65
C LEU A 312 -12.20 7.07 -2.17
N LYS A 313 -13.32 6.37 -1.92
CA LYS A 313 -14.68 6.86 -2.25
C LYS A 313 -15.03 8.17 -1.54
N THR A 314 -14.52 8.36 -0.32
CA THR A 314 -14.80 9.58 0.46
C THR A 314 -14.33 10.83 -0.25
N LEU A 315 -13.19 10.79 -0.96
CA LEU A 315 -12.71 11.93 -1.74
C LEU A 315 -13.65 12.23 -2.92
N SER A 316 -14.16 11.22 -3.61
CA SER A 316 -15.17 11.41 -4.68
C SER A 316 -16.50 11.96 -4.13
N VAL A 317 -16.92 11.55 -2.94
CA VAL A 317 -18.11 12.11 -2.27
C VAL A 317 -17.91 13.58 -1.93
N LEU A 318 -16.72 13.95 -1.43
CA LEU A 318 -16.39 15.36 -1.13
C LEU A 318 -16.35 16.20 -2.41
N GLU A 319 -15.74 15.70 -3.48
CA GLU A 319 -15.71 16.34 -4.79
C GLU A 319 -17.12 16.64 -5.28
N GLU A 320 -17.97 15.62 -5.34
CA GLU A 320 -19.36 15.74 -5.78
C GLU A 320 -20.18 16.70 -4.89
N ALA A 321 -19.92 16.72 -3.58
CA ALA A 321 -20.55 17.68 -2.68
C ALA A 321 -20.15 19.12 -2.99
N LEU A 322 -18.87 19.38 -3.25
CA LEU A 322 -18.38 20.71 -3.63
C LEU A 322 -18.91 21.15 -4.99
N GLU A 323 -19.00 20.24 -5.97
CA GLU A 323 -19.62 20.50 -7.27
C GLU A 323 -21.08 20.89 -7.12
N ASN A 324 -21.87 20.13 -6.37
CA ASN A 324 -23.28 20.43 -6.08
C ASN A 324 -23.45 21.80 -5.41
N ILE A 325 -22.55 22.20 -4.51
CA ILE A 325 -22.57 23.54 -3.88
C ILE A 325 -22.37 24.64 -4.93
N ARG A 326 -21.39 24.46 -5.84
CA ARG A 326 -21.10 25.42 -6.93
C ARG A 326 -22.25 25.52 -7.92
N GLU A 327 -22.81 24.40 -8.37
CA GLU A 327 -23.92 24.34 -9.31
C GLU A 327 -25.18 25.02 -8.76
N ASN A 328 -25.42 24.96 -7.46
CA ASN A 328 -26.49 25.65 -6.78
C ASN A 328 -26.20 27.14 -6.53
N GLY A 329 -25.12 27.70 -7.09
CA GLY A 329 -24.77 29.11 -6.98
C GLY A 329 -24.38 29.59 -5.57
N LYS A 330 -24.05 28.63 -4.68
CA LYS A 330 -23.61 28.95 -3.32
C LYS A 330 -22.09 29.16 -3.28
N ASN A 331 -21.64 29.94 -2.31
CA ASN A 331 -20.20 30.08 -2.05
C ASN A 331 -19.64 28.72 -1.60
N CYS A 332 -18.74 28.18 -2.41
CA CYS A 332 -18.10 26.88 -2.14
C CYS A 332 -16.79 27.12 -1.37
N PRO A 333 -16.66 26.65 -0.12
CA PRO A 333 -15.41 26.79 0.62
C PRO A 333 -14.30 25.94 -0.02
N SER A 334 -13.05 26.39 0.08
CA SER A 334 -11.92 25.49 -0.10
C SER A 334 -11.88 24.49 1.07
N LEU A 335 -11.49 23.24 0.80
CA LEU A 335 -11.32 22.25 1.87
C LEU A 335 -10.25 22.69 2.89
N GLU A 336 -9.27 23.46 2.45
CA GLU A 336 -8.20 24.01 3.29
C GLU A 336 -8.70 25.11 4.25
N ASP A 337 -9.80 25.80 3.90
CA ASP A 337 -10.37 26.90 4.67
C ASP A 337 -11.48 26.48 5.63
N ILE A 338 -11.83 25.18 5.66
CA ILE A 338 -12.83 24.68 6.60
C ILE A 338 -12.30 24.82 8.04
N PRO A 339 -13.04 25.50 8.94
CA PRO A 339 -12.61 25.64 10.32
C PRO A 339 -12.60 24.27 11.03
N LEU A 340 -11.54 24.03 11.81
CA LEU A 340 -11.36 22.76 12.54
C LEU A 340 -11.92 22.82 13.98
N ASP A 341 -12.66 23.85 14.32
CA ASP A 341 -13.21 24.13 15.66
C ASP A 341 -14.75 24.22 15.68
N ASP A 342 -15.42 23.67 14.68
CA ASP A 342 -16.88 23.66 14.62
C ASP A 342 -17.50 22.81 15.74
N LEU A 343 -18.16 23.45 16.68
CA LEU A 343 -18.77 22.83 17.85
C LEU A 343 -19.82 21.77 17.49
N LYS A 344 -20.60 21.98 16.41
CA LYS A 344 -21.62 21.01 16.00
C LYS A 344 -21.00 19.72 15.50
N THR A 345 -19.88 19.80 14.80
CA THR A 345 -19.10 18.63 14.39
C THR A 345 -18.58 17.86 15.60
N TYR A 346 -18.05 18.56 16.60
CA TYR A 346 -17.59 17.92 17.83
C TYR A 346 -18.73 17.31 18.64
N GLU A 347 -19.89 17.94 18.75
CA GLU A 347 -21.07 17.34 19.38
C GLU A 347 -21.52 16.06 18.69
N MET A 348 -21.53 16.04 17.36
CA MET A 348 -21.83 14.84 16.57
C MET A 348 -20.82 13.71 16.86
N LEU A 349 -19.52 14.03 16.90
CA LEU A 349 -18.47 13.06 17.22
C LEU A 349 -18.59 12.51 18.63
N GLN A 350 -18.84 13.38 19.64
CA GLN A 350 -19.05 13.00 21.04
C GLN A 350 -20.26 12.09 21.24
N ASN A 351 -21.31 12.30 20.46
CA ASN A 351 -22.50 11.44 20.46
C ASN A 351 -22.27 10.12 19.72
N GLY A 352 -21.16 9.97 18.99
CA GLY A 352 -20.86 8.83 18.15
C GLY A 352 -21.82 8.67 16.98
N ASP A 353 -22.42 9.78 16.49
CA ASP A 353 -23.30 9.82 15.32
C ASP A 353 -22.46 9.94 14.05
N THR A 354 -21.58 8.95 13.84
CA THR A 354 -20.52 8.98 12.85
C THR A 354 -20.74 8.00 11.70
N LEU A 355 -21.97 7.65 11.42
CA LEU A 355 -22.31 6.85 10.24
C LEU A 355 -21.99 7.67 8.97
N GLY A 356 -21.20 7.09 8.06
CA GLY A 356 -20.71 7.79 6.87
C GLY A 356 -19.48 8.67 7.09
N VAL A 357 -18.96 8.78 8.33
CA VAL A 357 -17.71 9.49 8.61
C VAL A 357 -16.53 8.54 8.48
N PHE A 358 -15.68 8.79 7.48
CA PHE A 358 -14.56 7.93 7.14
C PHE A 358 -13.72 7.53 8.37
N GLN A 359 -13.43 6.23 8.49
CA GLN A 359 -12.68 5.60 9.60
C GLN A 359 -13.34 5.69 10.99
N LEU A 360 -14.44 6.40 11.17
CA LEU A 360 -15.09 6.58 12.48
C LEU A 360 -16.42 5.81 12.63
N GLU A 361 -16.77 4.98 11.64
CA GLU A 361 -18.09 4.31 11.54
C GLU A 361 -18.21 3.04 12.40
N SER A 362 -17.09 2.37 12.71
CA SER A 362 -17.14 1.09 13.42
C SER A 362 -17.63 1.24 14.84
N ASP A 363 -18.33 0.22 15.36
CA ASP A 363 -18.83 0.22 16.74
C ASP A 363 -17.72 0.47 17.79
N GLY A 364 -16.49 -0.01 17.50
CA GLY A 364 -15.32 0.24 18.33
C GLY A 364 -14.95 1.72 18.39
N MET A 365 -14.87 2.37 17.22
CA MET A 365 -14.55 3.81 17.11
C MET A 365 -15.65 4.68 17.70
N ARG A 366 -16.92 4.38 17.42
CA ARG A 366 -18.06 5.10 17.99
C ARG A 366 -18.07 5.04 19.51
N ARG A 367 -17.76 3.88 20.10
CA ARG A 367 -17.60 3.73 21.56
C ARG A 367 -16.41 4.52 22.10
N LEU A 368 -15.30 4.56 21.36
CA LEU A 368 -14.12 5.34 21.75
C LEU A 368 -14.44 6.84 21.75
N LEU A 369 -15.04 7.36 20.68
CA LEU A 369 -15.44 8.77 20.56
C LEU A 369 -16.34 9.22 21.72
N LYS A 370 -17.34 8.39 22.11
CA LYS A 370 -18.20 8.65 23.27
C LYS A 370 -17.43 8.72 24.59
N LYS A 371 -16.27 8.07 24.71
CA LYS A 371 -15.43 8.09 25.91
C LYS A 371 -14.46 9.28 25.93
N LEU A 372 -14.02 9.73 24.75
CA LEU A 372 -13.04 10.82 24.64
C LEU A 372 -13.65 12.19 25.00
N ARG A 373 -14.93 12.41 24.73
CA ARG A 373 -15.74 13.62 24.95
C ARG A 373 -15.06 14.93 24.64
#